data_0e948a7f9af1dac087de4b6b994b3594
#
_entry.id   0e948a7f9af1dac087de4b6b994b3594
#
_cell.length_a   1.000
_cell.length_b   1.000
_cell.length_c   1.000
_cell.angle_alpha   90.00
_cell.angle_beta   90.00
_cell.angle_gamma   90.00
#
_symmetry.space_group_name_H-M   'P 1'
#
loop_
_entity.id
_entity.type
_entity.pdbx_description
1 polymer ?
#
loop_
_entity_poly.entity_id
_entity_poly.type
_entity_poly.pdbx_seq_one_letter_code
_entity_poly.pdbx_strand_id
1 'polypeptide(L)'
;VSYVVALPELMSAAATNVASIGSAVTTASHDAVGATSAVLAAAEDEVSVAIADLFSAHGQAYHALSTQAAAFHERFVQTLNGAAGSYAAAEAANASPLAALEQALFGAQQQIQQVPATLASGFNFLLSEPGSPLLAQLTGDNPLLSIGISNSPPPLLTSLLGETVQYSTYDGMRVVQITPAHPTGEYVVALHGGAFIFPPSIFHWLNYSVTAYQTGATYQVPIYPLLQQGGTAGVVVPQMAGFISSQIAQHGVQNVSVIGDSAGGNLALAAVQYMVQNPALGPVPSSMVLLSPWLDLTHSGGQLGKVWAGNLAVNDYLVSPLYGSLTGLPPTYVYSGSLDPLATEAAALQQAALAQGVQMSFVLGNGGIHDWVLLTPVGPLYWPQIDRELGIAS
;
A
#
# COMPACT_ATOMS: atom_id res chain seq x y z
N VAL A 1 29.52 14.52 6.17
CA VAL A 1 28.54 13.53 5.69
C VAL A 1 28.94 12.21 6.32
N SER A 2 28.10 11.69 7.25
CA SER A 2 28.34 10.38 7.86
C SER A 2 27.85 9.32 6.89
N TYR A 3 28.74 8.48 6.39
CA TYR A 3 28.36 7.30 5.62
C TYR A 3 28.00 6.17 6.58
N VAL A 4 26.83 5.55 6.40
CA VAL A 4 26.50 4.28 7.02
C VAL A 4 26.90 3.18 6.04
N VAL A 5 27.85 2.35 6.41
CA VAL A 5 28.19 1.17 5.67
C VAL A 5 27.39 0.01 6.21
N ALA A 6 26.42 -0.49 5.45
CA ALA A 6 25.70 -1.71 5.78
C ALA A 6 26.49 -2.90 5.20
N LEU A 7 26.83 -3.87 6.07
CA LEU A 7 27.46 -5.12 5.65
C LEU A 7 26.39 -6.22 5.64
N PRO A 8 25.97 -6.73 4.47
CA PRO A 8 24.88 -7.70 4.34
C PRO A 8 25.11 -8.97 5.19
N GLU A 9 26.35 -9.43 5.30
CA GLU A 9 26.72 -10.59 6.09
C GLU A 9 26.49 -10.35 7.59
N LEU A 10 26.78 -9.13 8.08
CA LEU A 10 26.54 -8.78 9.50
C LEU A 10 25.05 -8.67 9.78
N MET A 11 24.26 -8.18 8.84
CA MET A 11 22.79 -8.12 8.96
C MET A 11 22.18 -9.53 8.99
N SER A 12 22.65 -10.43 8.14
CA SER A 12 22.23 -11.84 8.13
C SER A 12 22.63 -12.57 9.41
N ALA A 13 23.84 -12.31 9.92
CA ALA A 13 24.29 -12.86 11.20
C ALA A 13 23.44 -12.32 12.37
N ALA A 14 23.11 -11.04 12.37
CA ALA A 14 22.20 -10.44 13.36
C ALA A 14 20.79 -11.05 13.29
N ALA A 15 20.25 -11.27 12.09
CA ALA A 15 18.97 -11.95 11.90
C ALA A 15 18.97 -13.37 12.47
N THR A 16 20.07 -14.12 12.27
CA THR A 16 20.25 -15.45 12.82
C THR A 16 20.29 -15.44 14.36
N ASN A 17 21.02 -14.49 14.94
CA ASN A 17 21.10 -14.34 16.40
C ASN A 17 19.73 -14.00 17.00
N VAL A 18 19.00 -13.07 16.37
CA VAL A 18 17.65 -12.69 16.78
C VAL A 18 16.70 -13.90 16.66
N ALA A 19 16.77 -14.69 15.59
CA ALA A 19 15.98 -15.92 15.43
C ALA A 19 16.25 -16.92 16.56
N SER A 20 17.52 -17.11 16.94
CA SER A 20 17.90 -18.00 18.05
C SER A 20 17.32 -17.56 19.38
N ILE A 21 17.34 -16.24 19.67
CA ILE A 21 16.73 -15.68 20.88
C ILE A 21 15.22 -15.94 20.88
N GLY A 22 14.53 -15.68 19.76
CA GLY A 22 13.09 -15.92 19.63
C GLY A 22 12.72 -17.38 19.84
N SER A 23 13.50 -18.31 19.27
CA SER A 23 13.31 -19.74 19.47
C SER A 23 13.48 -20.15 20.94
N ALA A 24 14.52 -19.64 21.63
CA ALA A 24 14.73 -19.93 23.04
C ALA A 24 13.59 -19.39 23.93
N VAL A 25 13.10 -18.17 23.67
CA VAL A 25 11.96 -17.58 24.39
C VAL A 25 10.69 -18.39 24.15
N THR A 26 10.42 -18.77 22.91
CA THR A 26 9.24 -19.57 22.54
C THR A 26 9.27 -20.94 23.24
N THR A 27 10.41 -21.61 23.26
CA THR A 27 10.59 -22.87 23.96
C THR A 27 10.34 -22.71 25.46
N ALA A 28 10.96 -21.73 26.11
CA ALA A 28 10.76 -21.47 27.54
C ALA A 28 9.30 -21.14 27.87
N SER A 29 8.64 -20.34 27.04
CA SER A 29 7.21 -20.01 27.21
C SER A 29 6.34 -21.26 27.05
N HIS A 30 6.63 -22.14 26.09
CA HIS A 30 5.92 -23.39 25.90
C HIS A 30 6.09 -24.33 27.08
N ASP A 31 7.30 -24.47 27.61
CA ASP A 31 7.59 -25.33 28.76
C ASP A 31 6.87 -24.86 30.04
N ALA A 32 6.62 -23.55 30.16
CA ALA A 32 5.91 -22.97 31.30
C ALA A 32 4.38 -23.10 31.20
N VAL A 33 3.80 -23.48 30.03
CA VAL A 33 2.33 -23.52 29.82
C VAL A 33 1.63 -24.33 30.88
N GLY A 34 2.07 -25.58 31.11
CA GLY A 34 1.40 -26.49 32.02
C GLY A 34 1.37 -26.00 33.48
N ALA A 35 2.48 -25.39 33.92
CA ALA A 35 2.60 -24.90 35.30
C ALA A 35 1.86 -23.58 35.56
N THR A 36 1.60 -22.81 34.52
CA THR A 36 1.03 -21.45 34.67
C THR A 36 -0.43 -21.33 34.24
N SER A 37 -0.94 -22.21 33.36
CA SER A 37 -2.31 -22.13 32.84
C SER A 37 -3.31 -23.09 33.51
N ALA A 38 -2.83 -24.00 34.39
CA ALA A 38 -3.65 -24.95 35.10
C ALA A 38 -3.19 -25.02 36.58
N VAL A 39 -3.25 -23.90 37.26
CA VAL A 39 -2.87 -23.78 38.68
C VAL A 39 -3.91 -24.49 39.53
N LEU A 40 -3.48 -25.43 40.37
CA LEU A 40 -4.35 -26.14 41.29
C LEU A 40 -4.64 -25.27 42.51
N ALA A 41 -5.90 -25.31 42.98
CA ALA A 41 -6.27 -24.65 44.24
C ALA A 41 -5.51 -25.28 45.41
N ALA A 42 -5.04 -24.45 46.32
CA ALA A 42 -4.28 -24.88 47.50
C ALA A 42 -5.13 -25.62 48.53
N ALA A 43 -6.45 -25.35 48.54
CA ALA A 43 -7.47 -25.97 49.35
C ALA A 43 -8.82 -25.97 48.64
N GLU A 44 -9.84 -26.69 49.21
CA GLU A 44 -11.18 -26.76 48.63
C GLU A 44 -12.08 -25.55 48.99
N ASP A 45 -11.50 -24.50 49.60
CA ASP A 45 -12.25 -23.30 49.92
C ASP A 45 -12.38 -22.33 48.72
N GLU A 46 -13.41 -21.50 48.75
CA GLU A 46 -13.78 -20.59 47.67
C GLU A 46 -12.68 -19.57 47.34
N VAL A 47 -11.87 -19.17 48.30
CA VAL A 47 -10.79 -18.21 48.11
C VAL A 47 -9.62 -18.86 47.36
N SER A 48 -9.26 -20.08 47.80
CA SER A 48 -8.19 -20.86 47.12
C SER A 48 -8.54 -21.18 45.67
N VAL A 49 -9.80 -21.52 45.38
CA VAL A 49 -10.32 -21.77 44.04
C VAL A 49 -10.26 -20.45 43.20
N ALA A 50 -10.78 -19.35 43.72
CA ALA A 50 -10.79 -18.08 43.00
C ALA A 50 -9.38 -17.57 42.69
N ILE A 51 -8.42 -17.76 43.59
CA ILE A 51 -7.01 -17.40 43.36
C ILE A 51 -6.40 -18.29 42.28
N ALA A 52 -6.63 -19.58 42.30
CA ALA A 52 -6.12 -20.51 41.29
C ALA A 52 -6.70 -20.18 39.89
N ASP A 53 -7.99 -19.86 39.82
CA ASP A 53 -8.64 -19.44 38.57
C ASP A 53 -8.05 -18.13 38.04
N LEU A 54 -7.81 -17.14 38.92
CA LEU A 54 -7.20 -15.87 38.54
C LEU A 54 -5.78 -16.05 37.96
N PHE A 55 -4.94 -16.86 38.63
CA PHE A 55 -3.60 -17.15 38.11
C PHE A 55 -3.61 -17.95 36.83
N SER A 56 -4.51 -18.93 36.71
CA SER A 56 -4.69 -19.71 35.48
C SER A 56 -5.13 -18.84 34.31
N ALA A 57 -6.09 -17.94 34.52
CA ALA A 57 -6.55 -16.99 33.51
C ALA A 57 -5.42 -16.02 33.10
N HIS A 58 -4.65 -15.53 34.08
CA HIS A 58 -3.48 -14.68 33.79
C HIS A 58 -2.41 -15.43 32.97
N GLY A 59 -2.11 -16.70 33.32
CA GLY A 59 -1.21 -17.56 32.57
C GLY A 59 -1.68 -17.78 31.13
N GLN A 60 -2.96 -18.05 30.91
CA GLN A 60 -3.54 -18.19 29.57
C GLN A 60 -3.42 -16.91 28.75
N ALA A 61 -3.72 -15.73 29.36
CA ALA A 61 -3.57 -14.43 28.70
C ALA A 61 -2.11 -14.16 28.32
N TYR A 62 -1.16 -14.46 29.20
CA TYR A 62 0.27 -14.36 28.93
C TYR A 62 0.68 -15.23 27.74
N HIS A 63 0.25 -16.49 27.66
CA HIS A 63 0.59 -17.38 26.56
C HIS A 63 -0.03 -16.94 25.23
N ALA A 64 -1.24 -16.38 25.24
CA ALA A 64 -1.85 -15.79 24.05
C ALA A 64 -0.99 -14.60 23.53
N LEU A 65 -0.54 -13.72 24.43
CA LEU A 65 0.33 -12.60 24.07
C LEU A 65 1.71 -13.08 23.61
N SER A 66 2.28 -14.09 24.28
CA SER A 66 3.57 -14.70 23.91
C SER A 66 3.54 -15.28 22.49
N THR A 67 2.42 -15.90 22.08
CA THR A 67 2.24 -16.41 20.72
C THR A 67 2.24 -15.26 19.69
N GLN A 68 1.61 -14.14 20.02
CA GLN A 68 1.61 -12.95 19.12
C GLN A 68 3.01 -12.33 19.03
N ALA A 69 3.72 -12.27 20.15
CA ALA A 69 5.11 -11.79 20.19
C ALA A 69 6.05 -12.67 19.36
N ALA A 70 5.88 -14.01 19.42
CA ALA A 70 6.65 -14.95 18.61
C ALA A 70 6.40 -14.72 17.10
N ALA A 71 5.14 -14.55 16.70
CA ALA A 71 4.81 -14.26 15.30
C ALA A 71 5.37 -12.91 14.82
N PHE A 72 5.40 -11.89 15.67
CA PHE A 72 6.05 -10.61 15.37
C PHE A 72 7.56 -10.79 15.21
N HIS A 73 8.19 -11.54 16.10
CA HIS A 73 9.61 -11.81 16.09
C HIS A 73 10.06 -12.55 14.82
N GLU A 74 9.32 -13.57 14.39
CA GLU A 74 9.58 -14.26 13.13
C GLU A 74 9.56 -13.33 11.93
N ARG A 75 8.57 -12.41 11.88
CA ARG A 75 8.46 -11.42 10.81
C ARG A 75 9.62 -10.43 10.83
N PHE A 76 10.02 -10.00 12.01
CA PHE A 76 11.17 -9.11 12.17
C PHE A 76 12.45 -9.74 11.61
N VAL A 77 12.69 -11.04 11.92
CA VAL A 77 13.82 -11.80 11.38
C VAL A 77 13.75 -11.90 9.86
N GLN A 78 12.56 -12.19 9.29
CA GLN A 78 12.37 -12.25 7.85
C GLN A 78 12.63 -10.88 7.18
N THR A 79 12.14 -9.81 7.77
CA THR A 79 12.38 -8.45 7.27
C THR A 79 13.86 -8.09 7.30
N LEU A 80 14.58 -8.45 8.38
CA LEU A 80 16.00 -8.19 8.51
C LEU A 80 16.83 -8.97 7.48
N ASN A 81 16.48 -10.23 7.23
CA ASN A 81 17.10 -11.04 6.16
C ASN A 81 16.79 -10.46 4.77
N GLY A 82 15.57 -9.98 4.54
CA GLY A 82 15.21 -9.31 3.29
C GLY A 82 15.99 -8.02 3.05
N ALA A 83 16.17 -7.22 4.09
CA ALA A 83 17.00 -6.04 4.03
C ALA A 83 18.46 -6.39 3.70
N ALA A 84 19.03 -7.42 4.34
CA ALA A 84 20.39 -7.91 4.03
C ALA A 84 20.52 -8.33 2.56
N GLY A 85 19.53 -9.05 2.02
CA GLY A 85 19.47 -9.43 0.61
C GLY A 85 19.40 -8.23 -0.33
N SER A 86 18.62 -7.21 0.03
CA SER A 86 18.49 -5.97 -0.74
C SER A 86 19.81 -5.19 -0.78
N TYR A 87 20.54 -5.13 0.33
CA TYR A 87 21.86 -4.50 0.36
C TYR A 87 22.90 -5.31 -0.45
N ALA A 88 22.89 -6.65 -0.36
CA ALA A 88 23.77 -7.51 -1.16
C ALA A 88 23.49 -7.33 -2.68
N ALA A 89 22.21 -7.24 -3.05
CA ALA A 89 21.81 -6.98 -4.43
C ALA A 89 22.27 -5.59 -4.90
N ALA A 90 22.15 -4.56 -4.06
CA ALA A 90 22.61 -3.21 -4.38
C ALA A 90 24.13 -3.13 -4.56
N GLU A 91 24.92 -3.89 -3.78
CA GLU A 91 26.37 -3.97 -3.97
C GLU A 91 26.76 -4.71 -5.26
N ALA A 92 26.07 -5.81 -5.57
CA ALA A 92 26.26 -6.54 -6.84
C ALA A 92 25.84 -5.67 -8.05
N ALA A 93 24.92 -4.72 -7.85
CA ALA A 93 24.39 -3.81 -8.85
C ALA A 93 25.36 -2.71 -9.29
N ASN A 94 26.33 -2.36 -8.48
CA ASN A 94 27.39 -1.44 -8.90
C ASN A 94 28.21 -1.99 -10.09
N ALA A 95 28.01 -3.25 -10.46
CA ALA A 95 28.61 -3.88 -11.63
C ALA A 95 27.71 -3.85 -12.89
N SER A 96 26.37 -3.64 -12.76
CA SER A 96 25.45 -3.48 -13.91
C SER A 96 24.07 -2.99 -13.43
N PRO A 97 23.69 -1.72 -13.66
CA PRO A 97 22.46 -1.12 -13.08
C PRO A 97 21.15 -1.83 -13.45
N LEU A 98 21.05 -2.39 -14.65
CA LEU A 98 19.80 -3.03 -15.11
C LEU A 98 19.61 -4.45 -14.55
N ALA A 99 20.67 -5.25 -14.51
CA ALA A 99 20.60 -6.62 -13.95
C ALA A 99 20.31 -6.63 -12.44
N ALA A 100 20.64 -5.55 -11.76
CA ALA A 100 20.40 -5.36 -10.35
C ALA A 100 18.95 -5.01 -10.01
N LEU A 101 18.29 -4.24 -10.86
CA LEU A 101 16.88 -3.90 -10.72
C LEU A 101 16.04 -5.18 -10.88
N GLU A 102 16.36 -6.02 -11.87
CA GLU A 102 15.71 -7.32 -12.07
C GLU A 102 15.90 -8.26 -10.86
N GLN A 103 17.11 -8.35 -10.29
CA GLN A 103 17.36 -9.19 -9.11
C GLN A 103 16.69 -8.68 -7.84
N ALA A 104 16.60 -7.36 -7.63
CA ALA A 104 15.88 -6.78 -6.50
C ALA A 104 14.36 -7.07 -6.60
N LEU A 105 13.79 -7.01 -7.80
CA LEU A 105 12.41 -7.39 -8.08
C LEU A 105 12.14 -8.88 -7.79
N PHE A 106 13.04 -9.78 -8.20
CA PHE A 106 12.94 -11.22 -7.93
C PHE A 106 13.12 -11.58 -6.45
N GLY A 107 14.01 -10.89 -5.71
CA GLY A 107 14.23 -11.14 -4.28
C GLY A 107 13.04 -10.72 -3.40
N ALA A 108 12.44 -9.58 -3.67
CA ALA A 108 11.24 -9.10 -2.98
C ALA A 108 10.05 -10.06 -3.19
N GLN A 109 9.94 -10.66 -4.36
CA GLN A 109 8.89 -11.59 -4.74
C GLN A 109 8.86 -12.88 -3.92
N GLN A 110 10.00 -13.51 -3.64
CA GLN A 110 10.05 -14.76 -2.86
C GLN A 110 9.52 -14.56 -1.44
N GLN A 111 9.63 -13.34 -0.89
CA GLN A 111 9.14 -13.02 0.45
C GLN A 111 7.63 -12.78 0.50
N ILE A 112 7.02 -12.24 -0.57
CA ILE A 112 5.57 -11.99 -0.64
C ILE A 112 4.77 -13.29 -0.75
N GLN A 113 5.30 -14.32 -1.43
CA GLN A 113 4.62 -15.61 -1.57
C GLN A 113 4.52 -16.42 -0.25
N GLN A 114 5.24 -16.02 0.79
CA GLN A 114 5.25 -16.71 2.10
C GLN A 114 4.42 -16.01 3.18
N VAL A 115 3.60 -15.01 2.83
CA VAL A 115 2.73 -14.30 3.78
C VAL A 115 1.50 -15.17 4.09
N PRO A 116 1.41 -15.82 5.28
CA PRO A 116 0.26 -16.65 5.62
C PRO A 116 -1.01 -15.79 5.83
N ALA A 117 -2.19 -16.41 5.62
CA ALA A 117 -3.51 -15.81 5.88
C ALA A 117 -3.71 -15.30 7.33
N THR A 118 -2.85 -15.70 8.27
CA THR A 118 -2.78 -15.18 9.64
C THR A 118 -2.39 -13.69 9.74
N LEU A 119 -1.79 -13.10 8.68
CA LEU A 119 -1.55 -11.66 8.62
C LEU A 119 -2.83 -10.84 8.48
N ALA A 120 -3.82 -11.34 7.73
CA ALA A 120 -5.11 -10.67 7.58
C ALA A 120 -5.83 -10.51 8.93
N SER A 121 -5.74 -11.49 9.83
CA SER A 121 -6.37 -11.40 11.16
C SER A 121 -5.64 -10.47 12.12
N GLY A 122 -4.30 -10.41 12.06
CA GLY A 122 -3.50 -9.46 12.85
C GLY A 122 -3.67 -8.01 12.36
N PHE A 123 -3.80 -7.82 11.05
CA PHE A 123 -4.14 -6.53 10.46
C PHE A 123 -5.55 -6.07 10.85
N ASN A 124 -6.55 -6.95 10.82
CA ASN A 124 -7.91 -6.61 11.26
C ASN A 124 -7.97 -6.12 12.71
N PHE A 125 -7.12 -6.61 13.60
CA PHE A 125 -7.04 -6.12 14.98
C PHE A 125 -6.42 -4.71 15.05
N LEU A 126 -5.32 -4.44 14.32
CA LEU A 126 -4.71 -3.09 14.24
C LEU A 126 -5.63 -2.08 13.55
N LEU A 127 -6.46 -2.54 12.61
CA LEU A 127 -7.40 -1.73 11.84
C LEU A 127 -8.73 -1.49 12.57
N SER A 128 -9.01 -2.21 13.66
CA SER A 128 -10.26 -2.03 14.43
C SER A 128 -10.35 -0.67 15.15
N GLU A 129 -9.20 0.04 15.31
CA GLU A 129 -9.15 1.38 15.89
C GLU A 129 -8.29 2.33 15.04
N PRO A 130 -8.85 2.94 13.98
CA PRO A 130 -8.13 3.81 13.05
C PRO A 130 -7.57 5.11 13.65
N GLY A 131 -7.82 5.47 14.86
CA GLY A 131 -7.19 6.60 15.59
C GLY A 131 -6.12 6.16 16.58
N SER A 132 -5.71 4.90 16.55
CA SER A 132 -4.74 4.35 17.50
C SER A 132 -3.38 5.04 17.40
N PRO A 133 -2.78 5.49 18.53
CA PRO A 133 -1.41 6.01 18.56
C PRO A 133 -0.38 5.00 18.01
N LEU A 134 -0.65 3.69 18.17
CA LEU A 134 0.19 2.63 17.64
C LEU A 134 0.15 2.60 16.11
N LEU A 135 -1.03 2.76 15.50
CA LEU A 135 -1.19 2.85 14.06
C LEU A 135 -0.47 4.09 13.51
N ALA A 136 -0.59 5.24 14.16
CA ALA A 136 0.12 6.46 13.78
C ALA A 136 1.65 6.29 13.86
N GLN A 137 2.18 5.54 14.84
CA GLN A 137 3.60 5.23 14.94
C GLN A 137 4.06 4.24 13.87
N LEU A 138 3.21 3.26 13.49
CA LEU A 138 3.53 2.27 12.46
C LEU A 138 3.44 2.84 11.04
N THR A 139 2.62 3.86 10.83
CA THR A 139 2.34 4.45 9.50
C THR A 139 2.89 5.87 9.33
N GLY A 140 3.50 6.45 10.35
CA GLY A 140 4.23 7.72 10.25
C GLY A 140 5.61 7.58 9.61
N ASP A 141 6.31 8.69 9.43
CA ASP A 141 7.71 8.73 8.94
C ASP A 141 8.66 8.11 9.99
N ASN A 142 8.47 6.83 10.29
CA ASN A 142 9.31 6.10 11.23
C ASN A 142 10.53 5.54 10.49
N PRO A 143 11.77 5.93 10.83
CA PRO A 143 12.98 5.47 10.16
C PRO A 143 13.16 3.96 10.14
N LEU A 144 12.60 3.22 11.12
CA LEU A 144 12.68 1.76 11.18
C LEU A 144 11.71 1.06 10.22
N LEU A 145 10.60 1.72 9.85
CA LEU A 145 9.60 1.21 8.90
C LEU A 145 9.78 1.79 7.49
N SER A 146 10.57 2.84 7.33
CA SER A 146 10.84 3.51 6.05
C SER A 146 11.54 2.64 5.00
N ILE A 147 11.96 1.43 5.36
CA ILE A 147 12.51 0.45 4.42
C ILE A 147 11.43 -0.08 3.46
N GLY A 148 10.15 -0.12 3.88
CA GLY A 148 9.06 -0.65 3.07
C GLY A 148 7.96 0.34 2.71
N ILE A 149 7.76 1.38 3.53
CA ILE A 149 6.75 2.43 3.34
C ILE A 149 7.35 3.80 3.65
N SER A 150 7.11 4.80 2.80
CA SER A 150 7.71 6.13 2.95
C SER A 150 6.92 7.18 2.17
N ASN A 151 6.86 8.41 2.70
CA ASN A 151 6.32 9.58 2.01
C ASN A 151 7.29 10.19 0.96
N SER A 152 8.35 9.47 0.62
CA SER A 152 9.34 9.91 -0.37
C SER A 152 9.98 8.71 -1.06
N PRO A 153 10.33 8.80 -2.34
CA PRO A 153 11.07 7.74 -3.02
C PRO A 153 12.45 7.55 -2.37
N PRO A 154 13.00 6.33 -2.41
CA PRO A 154 14.36 6.09 -1.92
C PRO A 154 15.38 6.93 -2.69
N PRO A 155 16.24 7.73 -2.02
CA PRO A 155 17.20 8.60 -2.70
C PRO A 155 18.19 7.82 -3.59
N LEU A 156 18.53 6.59 -3.22
CA LEU A 156 19.41 5.75 -4.04
C LEU A 156 18.74 5.38 -5.37
N LEU A 157 17.44 5.05 -5.36
CA LEU A 157 16.68 4.71 -6.56
C LEU A 157 16.67 5.88 -7.55
N THR A 158 16.22 7.05 -7.09
CA THR A 158 16.10 8.24 -7.94
C THR A 158 17.46 8.74 -8.42
N SER A 159 18.51 8.64 -7.60
CA SER A 159 19.89 8.97 -8.00
C SER A 159 20.43 8.03 -9.08
N LEU A 160 20.18 6.71 -8.97
CA LEU A 160 20.59 5.72 -9.97
C LEU A 160 19.89 5.95 -11.32
N LEU A 161 18.63 6.38 -11.30
CA LEU A 161 17.85 6.67 -12.50
C LEU A 161 18.07 8.09 -13.03
N GLY A 162 18.88 8.91 -12.35
CA GLY A 162 19.17 10.29 -12.75
C GLY A 162 17.96 11.21 -12.61
N GLU A 163 17.04 10.90 -11.72
CA GLU A 163 15.80 11.64 -11.50
C GLU A 163 16.01 12.79 -10.51
N THR A 164 15.19 13.83 -10.67
CA THR A 164 15.07 14.93 -9.71
C THR A 164 13.77 14.78 -8.92
N VAL A 165 13.88 14.78 -7.58
CA VAL A 165 12.73 14.77 -6.68
C VAL A 165 12.50 16.16 -6.14
N GLN A 166 11.29 16.68 -6.32
CA GLN A 166 10.85 17.96 -5.80
C GLN A 166 9.64 17.78 -4.90
N TYR A 167 9.50 18.67 -3.93
CA TYR A 167 8.38 18.68 -2.99
C TYR A 167 7.64 19.99 -3.09
N SER A 168 6.33 19.88 -3.22
CA SER A 168 5.41 21.03 -3.21
C SER A 168 4.25 20.77 -2.26
N THR A 169 3.36 21.73 -2.14
CA THR A 169 2.15 21.60 -1.32
C THR A 169 0.96 22.11 -2.10
N TYR A 170 -0.13 21.35 -2.11
CA TYR A 170 -1.42 21.74 -2.66
C TYR A 170 -2.48 21.66 -1.56
N ASP A 171 -3.06 22.77 -1.20
CA ASP A 171 -4.08 22.90 -0.14
C ASP A 171 -3.73 22.13 1.14
N GLY A 172 -2.48 22.30 1.63
CA GLY A 172 -1.93 21.61 2.79
C GLY A 172 -1.45 20.17 2.55
N MET A 173 -1.81 19.57 1.43
CA MET A 173 -1.38 18.23 1.04
C MET A 173 0.01 18.30 0.38
N ARG A 174 0.96 17.52 0.90
CA ARG A 174 2.30 17.39 0.29
C ARG A 174 2.21 16.65 -1.05
N VAL A 175 2.94 17.10 -2.03
CA VAL A 175 3.07 16.45 -3.34
C VAL A 175 4.54 16.17 -3.61
N VAL A 176 4.84 14.93 -3.98
CA VAL A 176 6.18 14.51 -4.42
C VAL A 176 6.17 14.48 -5.95
N GLN A 177 7.06 15.25 -6.55
CA GLN A 177 7.27 15.22 -7.99
C GLN A 177 8.56 14.46 -8.31
N ILE A 178 8.46 13.46 -9.18
CA ILE A 178 9.60 12.73 -9.75
C ILE A 178 9.73 13.16 -11.20
N THR A 179 10.82 13.85 -11.51
CA THR A 179 11.11 14.35 -12.86
C THR A 179 12.28 13.57 -13.42
N PRO A 180 12.13 12.85 -14.55
CA PRO A 180 13.21 12.13 -15.20
C PRO A 180 14.25 13.07 -15.79
N ALA A 181 15.43 12.55 -16.14
CA ALA A 181 16.52 13.33 -16.74
C ALA A 181 16.12 13.99 -18.07
N HIS A 182 15.23 13.36 -18.81
CA HIS A 182 14.75 13.83 -20.13
C HIS A 182 13.21 13.86 -20.12
N PRO A 183 12.58 14.90 -19.52
CA PRO A 183 11.12 14.97 -19.44
C PRO A 183 10.49 15.22 -20.81
N THR A 184 9.44 14.47 -21.13
CA THR A 184 8.71 14.55 -22.40
C THR A 184 7.57 15.58 -22.37
N GLY A 185 7.10 15.94 -21.18
CA GLY A 185 6.04 16.92 -20.98
C GLY A 185 4.70 16.30 -20.60
N GLU A 186 4.62 14.98 -20.51
CA GLU A 186 3.47 14.26 -19.94
C GLU A 186 3.60 14.15 -18.41
N TYR A 187 2.46 14.20 -17.73
CA TYR A 187 2.34 14.16 -16.28
C TYR A 187 1.37 13.07 -15.85
N VAL A 188 1.79 12.25 -14.90
CA VAL A 188 0.97 11.21 -14.29
C VAL A 188 0.68 11.59 -12.84
N VAL A 189 -0.58 11.78 -12.48
CA VAL A 189 -1.01 11.88 -11.09
C VAL A 189 -1.18 10.46 -10.56
N ALA A 190 -0.28 10.04 -9.67
CA ALA A 190 -0.23 8.68 -9.14
C ALA A 190 -0.77 8.64 -7.70
N LEU A 191 -1.88 7.93 -7.50
CA LEU A 191 -2.60 7.82 -6.24
C LEU A 191 -2.33 6.45 -5.63
N HIS A 192 -1.50 6.43 -4.60
CA HIS A 192 -1.06 5.19 -3.98
C HIS A 192 -2.15 4.46 -3.21
N GLY A 193 -2.09 3.11 -3.20
CA GLY A 193 -2.88 2.27 -2.33
C GLY A 193 -2.44 2.31 -0.88
N GLY A 194 -2.90 1.33 -0.10
CA GLY A 194 -2.57 1.21 1.32
C GLY A 194 -3.77 1.40 2.24
N ALA A 195 -4.98 1.06 1.78
CA ALA A 195 -6.22 1.02 2.55
C ALA A 195 -6.55 2.33 3.29
N PHE A 196 -6.11 3.47 2.79
CA PHE A 196 -6.22 4.81 3.40
C PHE A 196 -5.49 4.98 4.73
N ILE A 197 -4.65 4.03 5.12
CA ILE A 197 -3.92 4.03 6.41
C ILE A 197 -2.41 3.94 6.22
N PHE A 198 -1.92 3.43 5.10
CA PHE A 198 -0.50 3.33 4.81
C PHE A 198 -0.08 4.35 3.74
N PRO A 199 1.11 4.97 3.91
CA PRO A 199 1.73 5.78 2.86
C PRO A 199 2.24 4.89 1.71
N PRO A 200 2.77 5.48 0.61
CA PRO A 200 3.32 4.70 -0.49
C PRO A 200 4.34 3.67 -0.04
N SER A 201 4.29 2.47 -0.62
CA SER A 201 5.29 1.42 -0.41
C SER A 201 6.48 1.57 -1.36
N ILE A 202 7.54 0.82 -1.10
CA ILE A 202 8.69 0.73 -2.01
C ILE A 202 8.30 0.30 -3.42
N PHE A 203 7.25 -0.51 -3.58
CA PHE A 203 6.77 -0.96 -4.90
C PHE A 203 6.13 0.18 -5.70
N HIS A 204 5.40 1.09 -5.04
CA HIS A 204 4.90 2.30 -5.68
C HIS A 204 6.05 3.17 -6.18
N TRP A 205 7.01 3.47 -5.30
CA TRP A 205 8.17 4.29 -5.67
C TRP A 205 9.00 3.67 -6.79
N LEU A 206 9.16 2.34 -6.78
CA LEU A 206 9.85 1.61 -7.82
C LEU A 206 9.12 1.72 -9.16
N ASN A 207 7.80 1.47 -9.17
CA ASN A 207 6.99 1.60 -10.38
C ASN A 207 7.04 3.02 -10.93
N TYR A 208 6.78 4.04 -10.09
CA TYR A 208 6.74 5.44 -10.53
C TYR A 208 8.11 5.91 -11.06
N SER A 209 9.20 5.60 -10.37
CA SER A 209 10.54 5.98 -10.81
C SER A 209 10.96 5.24 -12.08
N VAL A 210 10.79 3.92 -12.14
CA VAL A 210 11.17 3.16 -13.33
C VAL A 210 10.37 3.60 -14.55
N THR A 211 9.06 3.81 -14.40
CA THR A 211 8.23 4.28 -15.50
C THR A 211 8.59 5.71 -15.92
N ALA A 212 8.83 6.61 -14.96
CA ALA A 212 9.33 7.95 -15.26
C ALA A 212 10.65 7.92 -16.07
N TYR A 213 11.59 7.09 -15.63
CA TYR A 213 12.86 6.90 -16.32
C TYR A 213 12.70 6.35 -17.76
N GLN A 214 11.81 5.36 -17.92
CA GLN A 214 11.61 4.67 -19.22
C GLN A 214 10.85 5.52 -20.23
N THR A 215 9.85 6.29 -19.78
CA THR A 215 8.92 7.03 -20.64
C THR A 215 9.27 8.51 -20.80
N GLY A 216 9.97 9.08 -19.83
CA GLY A 216 10.19 10.52 -19.76
C GLY A 216 9.01 11.28 -19.12
N ALA A 217 7.96 10.61 -18.67
CA ALA A 217 6.83 11.26 -18.00
C ALA A 217 7.19 11.70 -16.59
N THR A 218 6.64 12.83 -16.15
CA THR A 218 6.80 13.34 -14.78
C THR A 218 5.68 12.80 -13.91
N TYR A 219 6.05 12.17 -12.78
CA TYR A 219 5.09 11.65 -11.81
C TYR A 219 4.81 12.67 -10.71
N GLN A 220 3.53 12.92 -10.46
CA GLN A 220 3.01 13.74 -9.35
C GLN A 220 2.35 12.80 -8.35
N VAL A 221 2.96 12.63 -7.18
CA VAL A 221 2.48 11.71 -6.14
C VAL A 221 1.96 12.51 -4.95
N PRO A 222 0.66 12.79 -4.88
CA PRO A 222 0.06 13.46 -3.72
C PRO A 222 0.08 12.52 -2.51
N ILE A 223 0.64 12.99 -1.41
CA ILE A 223 0.63 12.31 -0.11
C ILE A 223 -0.62 12.79 0.63
N TYR A 224 -1.75 12.17 0.29
CA TYR A 224 -3.05 12.55 0.80
C TYR A 224 -3.21 12.20 2.28
N PRO A 225 -4.04 12.98 3.05
CA PRO A 225 -4.30 12.70 4.46
C PRO A 225 -4.87 11.30 4.67
N LEU A 226 -4.20 10.49 5.46
CA LEU A 226 -4.62 9.15 5.84
C LEU A 226 -5.66 9.20 6.98
N LEU A 227 -6.36 8.10 7.25
CA LEU A 227 -7.42 8.03 8.28
C LEU A 227 -6.94 8.51 9.65
N GLN A 228 -5.73 8.11 10.08
CA GLN A 228 -5.12 8.54 11.34
C GLN A 228 -4.72 10.02 11.36
N GLN A 229 -4.73 10.69 10.21
CA GLN A 229 -4.48 12.12 10.04
C GLN A 229 -5.78 12.92 9.84
N GLY A 230 -6.94 12.25 10.00
CA GLY A 230 -8.26 12.86 9.82
C GLY A 230 -8.75 12.86 8.37
N GLY A 231 -8.09 12.12 7.46
CA GLY A 231 -8.55 11.96 6.08
C GLY A 231 -9.88 11.22 6.03
N THR A 232 -10.84 11.77 5.30
CA THR A 232 -12.14 11.15 4.99
C THR A 232 -12.49 11.41 3.53
N ALA A 233 -13.37 10.61 2.96
CA ALA A 233 -13.81 10.75 1.57
C ALA A 233 -14.32 12.16 1.25
N GLY A 234 -15.15 12.72 2.15
CA GLY A 234 -15.71 14.07 1.96
C GLY A 234 -14.67 15.19 1.97
N VAL A 235 -13.47 14.96 2.49
CA VAL A 235 -12.36 15.93 2.52
C VAL A 235 -11.36 15.63 1.39
N VAL A 236 -10.91 14.38 1.29
CA VAL A 236 -9.78 14.02 0.43
C VAL A 236 -10.20 13.95 -1.05
N VAL A 237 -11.41 13.48 -1.36
CA VAL A 237 -11.86 13.35 -2.77
C VAL A 237 -11.99 14.71 -3.45
N PRO A 238 -12.68 15.74 -2.88
CA PRO A 238 -12.70 17.08 -3.47
C PRO A 238 -11.30 17.72 -3.58
N GLN A 239 -10.44 17.54 -2.57
CA GLN A 239 -9.06 18.04 -2.58
C GLN A 239 -8.27 17.42 -3.73
N MET A 240 -8.41 16.10 -3.93
CA MET A 240 -7.74 15.37 -5.01
C MET A 240 -8.27 15.80 -6.38
N ALA A 241 -9.57 15.95 -6.54
CA ALA A 241 -10.17 16.47 -7.77
C ALA A 241 -9.65 17.87 -8.10
N GLY A 242 -9.54 18.75 -7.11
CA GLY A 242 -8.93 20.07 -7.26
C GLY A 242 -7.46 20.01 -7.65
N PHE A 243 -6.70 19.07 -7.07
CA PHE A 243 -5.30 18.85 -7.44
C PHE A 243 -5.16 18.40 -8.89
N ILE A 244 -5.91 17.38 -9.33
CA ILE A 244 -5.92 16.91 -10.72
C ILE A 244 -6.28 18.06 -11.66
N SER A 245 -7.32 18.83 -11.34
CA SER A 245 -7.72 20.03 -12.09
C SER A 245 -6.58 21.05 -12.22
N SER A 246 -5.85 21.29 -11.13
CA SER A 246 -4.71 22.22 -11.14
C SER A 246 -3.56 21.74 -12.06
N GLN A 247 -3.31 20.44 -12.10
CA GLN A 247 -2.31 19.84 -12.99
C GLN A 247 -2.74 19.98 -14.45
N ILE A 248 -4.02 19.74 -14.75
CA ILE A 248 -4.58 19.92 -16.09
C ILE A 248 -4.50 21.39 -16.53
N ALA A 249 -4.82 22.32 -15.64
CA ALA A 249 -4.72 23.75 -15.92
C ALA A 249 -3.29 24.21 -16.21
N GLN A 250 -2.31 23.59 -15.54
CA GLN A 250 -0.89 23.93 -15.68
C GLN A 250 -0.24 23.29 -16.91
N HIS A 251 -0.58 22.05 -17.23
CA HIS A 251 0.13 21.25 -18.21
C HIS A 251 -0.69 20.93 -19.47
N GLY A 252 -1.99 21.21 -19.45
CA GLY A 252 -2.92 20.89 -20.54
C GLY A 252 -3.55 19.50 -20.39
N VAL A 253 -4.82 19.40 -20.78
CA VAL A 253 -5.63 18.19 -20.60
C VAL A 253 -5.04 16.94 -21.28
N GLN A 254 -4.38 17.11 -22.42
CA GLN A 254 -3.80 15.98 -23.18
C GLN A 254 -2.55 15.40 -22.52
N ASN A 255 -1.95 16.15 -21.61
CA ASN A 255 -0.67 15.79 -20.99
C ASN A 255 -0.82 15.32 -19.53
N VAL A 256 -2.03 15.18 -19.02
CA VAL A 256 -2.27 14.76 -17.64
C VAL A 256 -3.16 13.51 -17.61
N SER A 257 -2.61 12.44 -17.08
CA SER A 257 -3.32 11.18 -16.83
C SER A 257 -3.30 10.83 -15.34
N VAL A 258 -4.14 9.89 -14.94
CA VAL A 258 -4.27 9.44 -13.54
C VAL A 258 -4.08 7.94 -13.45
N ILE A 259 -3.31 7.48 -12.47
CA ILE A 259 -3.19 6.07 -12.10
C ILE A 259 -3.43 5.91 -10.60
N GLY A 260 -4.10 4.84 -10.20
CA GLY A 260 -4.26 4.53 -8.77
C GLY A 260 -4.48 3.05 -8.54
N ASP A 261 -3.92 2.53 -7.43
CA ASP A 261 -4.05 1.14 -7.02
C ASP A 261 -4.86 1.01 -5.74
N SER A 262 -5.61 -0.07 -5.59
CA SER A 262 -6.35 -0.38 -4.35
C SER A 262 -7.20 0.79 -3.84
N ALA A 263 -6.90 1.32 -2.65
CA ALA A 263 -7.50 2.55 -2.09
C ALA A 263 -7.20 3.79 -2.93
N GLY A 264 -6.03 3.86 -3.58
CA GLY A 264 -5.71 4.92 -4.55
C GLY A 264 -6.54 4.82 -5.82
N GLY A 265 -6.89 3.59 -6.24
CA GLY A 265 -7.84 3.34 -7.33
C GLY A 265 -9.27 3.79 -6.99
N ASN A 266 -9.71 3.61 -5.72
CA ASN A 266 -10.93 4.21 -5.21
C ASN A 266 -10.88 5.73 -5.34
N LEU A 267 -9.83 6.35 -4.80
CA LEU A 267 -9.65 7.79 -4.79
C LEU A 267 -9.58 8.36 -6.20
N ALA A 268 -8.92 7.67 -7.15
CA ALA A 268 -8.85 8.07 -8.55
C ALA A 268 -10.23 8.14 -9.20
N LEU A 269 -11.00 7.05 -9.09
CA LEU A 269 -12.33 6.99 -9.67
C LEU A 269 -13.28 8.01 -9.03
N ALA A 270 -13.31 8.09 -7.70
CA ALA A 270 -14.16 9.04 -6.98
C ALA A 270 -13.80 10.50 -7.30
N ALA A 271 -12.51 10.84 -7.38
CA ALA A 271 -12.06 12.20 -7.72
C ALA A 271 -12.45 12.60 -9.14
N VAL A 272 -12.29 11.69 -10.12
CA VAL A 272 -12.67 11.99 -11.50
C VAL A 272 -14.20 12.03 -11.67
N GLN A 273 -14.97 11.18 -10.98
CA GLN A 273 -16.44 11.31 -10.90
C GLN A 273 -16.85 12.66 -10.29
N TYR A 274 -16.15 13.09 -9.25
CA TYR A 274 -16.39 14.40 -8.64
C TYR A 274 -16.11 15.54 -9.63
N MET A 275 -15.04 15.47 -10.44
CA MET A 275 -14.75 16.46 -11.49
C MET A 275 -15.87 16.51 -12.54
N VAL A 276 -16.35 15.34 -13.00
CA VAL A 276 -17.49 15.27 -13.95
C VAL A 276 -18.74 15.96 -13.38
N GLN A 277 -19.03 15.77 -12.10
CA GLN A 277 -20.19 16.37 -11.43
C GLN A 277 -20.00 17.86 -11.10
N ASN A 278 -18.74 18.34 -11.11
CA ASN A 278 -18.39 19.74 -10.81
C ASN A 278 -17.63 20.38 -12.00
N PRO A 279 -18.30 20.71 -13.10
CA PRO A 279 -17.65 21.20 -14.33
C PRO A 279 -16.85 22.51 -14.15
N ALA A 280 -17.05 23.23 -13.04
CA ALA A 280 -16.24 24.39 -12.68
C ALA A 280 -14.77 24.05 -12.40
N LEU A 281 -14.44 22.76 -12.11
CA LEU A 281 -13.08 22.26 -11.99
C LEU A 281 -12.36 22.12 -13.35
N GLY A 282 -13.07 22.29 -14.47
CA GLY A 282 -12.49 22.12 -15.80
C GLY A 282 -12.63 20.68 -16.33
N PRO A 283 -11.86 20.34 -17.39
CA PRO A 283 -11.94 19.02 -18.02
C PRO A 283 -11.38 17.91 -17.13
N VAL A 284 -11.79 16.67 -17.39
CA VAL A 284 -11.22 15.46 -16.78
C VAL A 284 -9.85 15.13 -17.40
N PRO A 285 -9.01 14.29 -16.76
CA PRO A 285 -7.71 13.90 -17.31
C PRO A 285 -7.82 13.18 -18.66
N SER A 286 -6.69 13.05 -19.38
CA SER A 286 -6.65 12.40 -20.70
C SER A 286 -7.01 10.91 -20.64
N SER A 287 -6.65 10.23 -19.55
CA SER A 287 -6.94 8.84 -19.29
C SER A 287 -6.86 8.51 -17.80
N MET A 288 -7.38 7.35 -17.43
CA MET A 288 -7.31 6.83 -16.06
C MET A 288 -7.03 5.33 -16.05
N VAL A 289 -6.05 4.90 -15.25
CA VAL A 289 -5.72 3.48 -15.02
C VAL A 289 -5.99 3.12 -13.57
N LEU A 290 -6.72 2.05 -13.35
CA LEU A 290 -7.10 1.55 -12.02
C LEU A 290 -6.51 0.14 -11.83
N LEU A 291 -5.66 -0.03 -10.85
CA LEU A 291 -5.02 -1.30 -10.51
C LEU A 291 -5.67 -1.88 -9.26
N SER A 292 -6.27 -3.07 -9.36
CA SER A 292 -6.96 -3.73 -8.23
C SER A 292 -7.82 -2.78 -7.39
N PRO A 293 -8.67 -1.92 -7.99
CA PRO A 293 -9.30 -0.81 -7.28
C PRO A 293 -10.30 -1.29 -6.23
N TRP A 294 -10.30 -0.62 -5.06
CA TRP A 294 -11.25 -0.88 -3.97
C TRP A 294 -12.50 -0.01 -4.13
N LEU A 295 -13.56 -0.54 -4.73
CA LEU A 295 -14.68 0.26 -5.26
C LEU A 295 -15.97 0.23 -4.43
N ASP A 296 -16.13 -0.77 -3.58
CA ASP A 296 -17.34 -0.97 -2.75
C ASP A 296 -16.99 -1.20 -1.28
N LEU A 297 -16.92 -0.13 -0.51
CA LEU A 297 -16.63 -0.20 0.90
C LEU A 297 -17.85 -0.63 1.76
N THR A 298 -19.03 -0.81 1.15
CA THR A 298 -20.22 -1.31 1.88
C THR A 298 -20.06 -2.78 2.23
N HIS A 299 -19.40 -3.56 1.40
CA HIS A 299 -19.16 -4.99 1.58
C HIS A 299 -17.76 -5.31 2.09
N SER A 300 -16.74 -4.73 1.48
CA SER A 300 -15.34 -5.03 1.77
C SER A 300 -14.68 -4.06 2.78
N GLY A 301 -15.27 -2.88 3.02
CA GLY A 301 -14.68 -1.80 3.81
C GLY A 301 -14.67 -2.03 5.32
N GLY A 302 -15.67 -2.76 5.86
CA GLY A 302 -15.76 -3.00 7.29
C GLY A 302 -15.70 -1.72 8.13
N GLN A 303 -14.85 -1.68 9.15
CA GLN A 303 -14.64 -0.50 9.98
C GLN A 303 -13.88 0.62 9.25
N LEU A 304 -12.93 0.27 8.38
CA LEU A 304 -12.19 1.26 7.58
C LEU A 304 -13.11 2.05 6.66
N GLY A 305 -14.04 1.36 5.99
CA GLY A 305 -15.02 2.01 5.13
C GLY A 305 -15.90 3.02 5.88
N LYS A 306 -16.27 2.71 7.14
CA LYS A 306 -17.04 3.63 7.99
C LYS A 306 -16.22 4.86 8.39
N VAL A 307 -14.95 4.69 8.71
CA VAL A 307 -14.06 5.81 9.08
C VAL A 307 -13.75 6.66 7.86
N TRP A 308 -13.47 6.03 6.70
CA TRP A 308 -13.28 6.75 5.44
C TRP A 308 -14.53 7.55 5.03
N ALA A 309 -15.72 6.99 5.24
CA ALA A 309 -16.98 7.70 4.99
C ALA A 309 -17.11 8.98 5.83
N GLY A 310 -16.59 9.00 7.06
CA GLY A 310 -16.78 10.13 7.97
C GLY A 310 -18.25 10.40 8.22
N ASN A 311 -18.76 11.53 7.73
CA ASN A 311 -20.18 11.93 7.85
C ASN A 311 -21.03 11.50 6.64
N LEU A 312 -20.43 10.85 5.63
CA LEU A 312 -21.14 10.37 4.45
C LEU A 312 -21.71 8.97 4.68
N ALA A 313 -22.68 8.56 3.88
CA ALA A 313 -23.09 7.17 3.83
C ALA A 313 -21.99 6.32 3.16
N VAL A 314 -21.80 5.08 3.60
CA VAL A 314 -20.75 4.20 3.04
C VAL A 314 -20.98 3.91 1.54
N ASN A 315 -22.24 3.96 1.08
CA ASN A 315 -22.62 3.84 -0.33
C ASN A 315 -22.67 5.19 -1.09
N ASP A 316 -22.23 6.29 -0.47
CA ASP A 316 -21.98 7.53 -1.21
C ASP A 316 -20.85 7.29 -2.23
N TYR A 317 -20.98 7.83 -3.45
CA TYR A 317 -19.98 7.60 -4.51
C TYR A 317 -18.59 8.14 -4.17
N LEU A 318 -18.49 9.13 -3.29
CA LEU A 318 -17.19 9.60 -2.78
C LEU A 318 -16.48 8.54 -1.93
N VAL A 319 -17.25 7.65 -1.30
CA VAL A 319 -16.75 6.58 -0.44
C VAL A 319 -16.62 5.27 -1.21
N SER A 320 -17.65 4.93 -1.97
CA SER A 320 -17.76 3.70 -2.77
C SER A 320 -18.07 4.07 -4.23
N PRO A 321 -17.05 4.40 -5.03
CA PRO A 321 -17.23 4.95 -6.37
C PRO A 321 -17.92 4.00 -7.36
N LEU A 322 -18.08 2.71 -7.01
CA LEU A 322 -18.91 1.78 -7.75
C LEU A 322 -20.37 2.27 -7.92
N TYR A 323 -20.88 3.04 -6.97
CA TYR A 323 -22.25 3.57 -6.99
C TYR A 323 -22.38 4.91 -7.73
N GLY A 324 -21.28 5.47 -8.22
CA GLY A 324 -21.25 6.72 -8.95
C GLY A 324 -21.63 6.57 -10.43
N SER A 325 -21.90 7.70 -11.07
CA SER A 325 -22.08 7.74 -12.54
C SER A 325 -20.72 7.53 -13.22
N LEU A 326 -20.72 6.70 -14.26
CA LEU A 326 -19.55 6.45 -15.09
C LEU A 326 -19.58 7.31 -16.38
N THR A 327 -20.70 7.98 -16.64
CA THR A 327 -20.85 8.86 -17.81
C THR A 327 -19.93 10.06 -17.69
N GLY A 328 -19.18 10.37 -18.74
CA GLY A 328 -18.27 11.52 -18.79
C GLY A 328 -16.86 11.24 -18.24
N LEU A 329 -16.59 10.02 -17.79
CA LEU A 329 -15.24 9.61 -17.44
C LEU A 329 -14.31 9.60 -18.67
N PRO A 330 -13.00 9.82 -18.51
CA PRO A 330 -12.02 9.64 -19.59
C PRO A 330 -11.90 8.18 -19.99
N PRO A 331 -11.16 7.85 -21.06
CA PRO A 331 -10.72 6.47 -21.32
C PRO A 331 -10.19 5.84 -20.05
N THR A 332 -10.81 4.74 -19.60
CA THR A 332 -10.54 4.11 -18.31
C THR A 332 -10.17 2.64 -18.51
N TYR A 333 -9.07 2.24 -17.88
CA TYR A 333 -8.50 0.90 -17.97
C TYR A 333 -8.41 0.30 -16.57
N VAL A 334 -8.92 -0.90 -16.39
CA VAL A 334 -9.02 -1.57 -15.08
C VAL A 334 -8.26 -2.89 -15.11
N TYR A 335 -7.32 -3.03 -14.21
CA TYR A 335 -6.55 -4.26 -14.02
C TYR A 335 -6.97 -4.93 -12.72
N SER A 336 -7.36 -6.19 -12.76
CA SER A 336 -7.73 -6.98 -11.59
C SER A 336 -7.12 -8.37 -11.66
N GLY A 337 -6.78 -8.94 -10.52
CA GLY A 337 -6.29 -10.31 -10.43
C GLY A 337 -7.43 -11.32 -10.22
N SER A 338 -7.34 -12.52 -10.80
CA SER A 338 -8.38 -13.54 -10.59
C SER A 338 -8.43 -14.12 -9.17
N LEU A 339 -7.35 -13.94 -8.39
CA LEU A 339 -7.26 -14.30 -6.96
C LEU A 339 -7.31 -13.05 -6.05
N ASP A 340 -7.59 -11.88 -6.61
CA ASP A 340 -7.77 -10.65 -5.86
C ASP A 340 -9.09 -10.71 -5.06
N PRO A 341 -9.09 -10.47 -3.74
CA PRO A 341 -10.33 -10.37 -2.97
C PRO A 341 -11.30 -9.30 -3.50
N LEU A 342 -10.80 -8.28 -4.21
CA LEU A 342 -11.59 -7.20 -4.81
C LEU A 342 -12.00 -7.48 -6.27
N ALA A 343 -11.70 -8.66 -6.82
CA ALA A 343 -12.04 -9.02 -8.21
C ALA A 343 -13.54 -8.91 -8.52
N THR A 344 -14.39 -9.18 -7.53
CA THR A 344 -15.85 -9.05 -7.66
C THR A 344 -16.29 -7.60 -7.85
N GLU A 345 -15.57 -6.64 -7.27
CA GLU A 345 -15.84 -5.21 -7.40
C GLU A 345 -15.45 -4.70 -8.80
N ALA A 346 -14.31 -5.17 -9.34
CA ALA A 346 -13.93 -4.88 -10.72
C ALA A 346 -14.93 -5.48 -11.73
N ALA A 347 -15.44 -6.69 -11.48
CA ALA A 347 -16.50 -7.30 -12.28
C ALA A 347 -17.82 -6.52 -12.18
N ALA A 348 -18.18 -6.04 -11.00
CA ALA A 348 -19.36 -5.19 -10.80
C ALA A 348 -19.22 -3.85 -11.53
N LEU A 349 -18.02 -3.23 -11.52
CA LEU A 349 -17.73 -2.03 -12.30
C LEU A 349 -17.89 -2.28 -13.80
N GLN A 350 -17.45 -3.44 -14.31
CA GLN A 350 -17.64 -3.83 -15.71
C GLN A 350 -19.13 -3.91 -16.06
N GLN A 351 -19.94 -4.53 -15.21
CA GLN A 351 -21.38 -4.60 -15.43
C GLN A 351 -22.04 -3.21 -15.37
N ALA A 352 -21.62 -2.36 -14.45
CA ALA A 352 -22.11 -0.98 -14.34
C ALA A 352 -21.76 -0.16 -15.60
N ALA A 353 -20.54 -0.32 -16.13
CA ALA A 353 -20.10 0.34 -17.36
C ALA A 353 -20.96 -0.09 -18.56
N LEU A 354 -21.19 -1.40 -18.71
CA LEU A 354 -22.06 -1.94 -19.77
C LEU A 354 -23.50 -1.40 -19.64
N ALA A 355 -24.06 -1.39 -18.43
CA ALA A 355 -25.41 -0.90 -18.16
C ALA A 355 -25.58 0.59 -18.45
N GLN A 356 -24.52 1.39 -18.24
CA GLN A 356 -24.50 2.83 -18.52
C GLN A 356 -24.04 3.17 -19.96
N GLY A 357 -23.69 2.16 -20.78
CA GLY A 357 -23.18 2.36 -22.13
C GLY A 357 -21.82 3.05 -22.20
N VAL A 358 -21.01 2.92 -21.13
CA VAL A 358 -19.67 3.49 -21.02
C VAL A 358 -18.63 2.47 -21.42
N GLN A 359 -17.71 2.85 -22.29
CA GLN A 359 -16.61 1.98 -22.70
C GLN A 359 -15.47 2.08 -21.70
N MET A 360 -15.16 0.96 -21.07
CA MET A 360 -13.98 0.76 -20.21
C MET A 360 -13.26 -0.51 -20.64
N SER A 361 -11.95 -0.55 -20.51
CA SER A 361 -11.14 -1.74 -20.78
C SER A 361 -10.83 -2.47 -19.48
N PHE A 362 -10.96 -3.81 -19.49
CA PHE A 362 -10.71 -4.64 -18.33
C PHE A 362 -9.67 -5.72 -18.65
N VAL A 363 -8.63 -5.81 -17.83
CA VAL A 363 -7.59 -6.83 -17.92
C VAL A 363 -7.65 -7.68 -16.65
N LEU A 364 -7.94 -8.97 -16.84
CA LEU A 364 -7.93 -9.95 -15.75
C LEU A 364 -6.61 -10.73 -15.78
N GLY A 365 -5.75 -10.49 -14.78
CA GLY A 365 -4.54 -11.27 -14.55
C GLY A 365 -4.88 -12.65 -13.98
N ASN A 366 -4.70 -13.70 -14.79
CA ASN A 366 -4.97 -15.08 -14.35
C ASN A 366 -3.97 -15.49 -13.25
N GLY A 367 -4.45 -15.94 -12.08
CA GLY A 367 -3.64 -16.20 -10.90
C GLY A 367 -3.10 -14.94 -10.21
N GLY A 368 -3.46 -13.75 -10.70
CA GLY A 368 -3.05 -12.48 -10.09
C GLY A 368 -3.72 -12.28 -8.72
N ILE A 369 -2.91 -11.91 -7.75
CA ILE A 369 -3.34 -11.51 -6.40
C ILE A 369 -3.72 -10.01 -6.39
N HIS A 370 -4.09 -9.47 -5.22
CA HIS A 370 -4.29 -8.03 -5.03
C HIS A 370 -3.02 -7.25 -5.43
N ASP A 371 -3.20 -6.18 -6.20
CA ASP A 371 -2.11 -5.33 -6.73
C ASP A 371 -1.00 -6.09 -7.48
N TRP A 372 -1.37 -7.19 -8.15
CA TRP A 372 -0.42 -8.05 -8.86
C TRP A 372 0.47 -7.30 -9.86
N VAL A 373 -0.02 -6.21 -10.45
CA VAL A 373 0.74 -5.37 -11.39
C VAL A 373 1.94 -4.70 -10.70
N LEU A 374 1.80 -4.36 -9.40
CA LEU A 374 2.86 -3.75 -8.59
C LEU A 374 3.67 -4.79 -7.82
N LEU A 375 3.01 -5.85 -7.31
CA LEU A 375 3.56 -6.74 -6.29
C LEU A 375 4.11 -8.05 -6.84
N THR A 376 3.97 -8.34 -8.15
CA THR A 376 4.43 -9.62 -8.73
C THR A 376 5.39 -9.40 -9.90
N PRO A 377 6.25 -10.37 -10.23
CA PRO A 377 7.18 -10.28 -11.36
C PRO A 377 6.49 -10.27 -12.72
N VAL A 378 5.25 -10.71 -12.77
CA VAL A 378 4.45 -10.63 -14.00
C VAL A 378 4.00 -9.20 -14.26
N GLY A 379 3.86 -8.39 -13.20
CA GLY A 379 3.40 -7.00 -13.30
C GLY A 379 4.21 -6.15 -14.27
N PRO A 380 5.54 -6.10 -14.20
CA PRO A 380 6.37 -5.31 -15.12
C PRO A 380 6.17 -5.65 -16.60
N LEU A 381 5.69 -6.83 -16.94
CA LEU A 381 5.36 -7.18 -18.34
C LEU A 381 4.16 -6.38 -18.87
N TYR A 382 3.33 -5.85 -17.99
CA TYR A 382 2.16 -5.03 -18.32
C TYR A 382 2.43 -3.53 -18.29
N TRP A 383 3.53 -3.08 -17.67
CA TRP A 383 3.85 -1.65 -17.59
C TRP A 383 3.89 -0.97 -18.96
N PRO A 384 4.51 -1.54 -20.01
CA PRO A 384 4.49 -0.89 -21.32
C PRO A 384 3.09 -0.75 -21.95
N GLN A 385 2.14 -1.61 -21.58
CA GLN A 385 0.74 -1.46 -21.98
C GLN A 385 0.09 -0.31 -21.19
N ILE A 386 0.29 -0.27 -19.88
CA ILE A 386 -0.21 0.78 -19.00
C ILE A 386 0.34 2.14 -19.42
N ASP A 387 1.62 2.22 -19.79
CA ASP A 387 2.25 3.47 -20.26
C ASP A 387 1.56 4.00 -21.53
N ARG A 388 1.21 3.11 -22.47
CA ARG A 388 0.41 3.50 -23.66
C ARG A 388 -1.01 3.95 -23.29
N GLU A 389 -1.63 3.29 -22.32
CA GLU A 389 -2.97 3.62 -21.84
C GLU A 389 -2.99 4.94 -21.06
N LEU A 390 -1.90 5.29 -20.40
CA LEU A 390 -1.68 6.60 -19.78
C LEU A 390 -1.28 7.69 -20.80
N GLY A 391 -0.96 7.31 -22.03
CA GLY A 391 -0.52 8.25 -23.06
C GLY A 391 0.90 8.77 -22.86
N ILE A 392 1.77 8.03 -22.16
CA ILE A 392 3.15 8.41 -21.83
C ILE A 392 4.22 7.57 -22.55
N ALA A 393 3.82 6.55 -23.27
CA ALA A 393 4.73 5.75 -24.08
C ALA A 393 4.99 6.47 -25.42
N SER A 394 6.26 6.61 -25.79
CA SER A 394 6.69 7.11 -27.10
C SER A 394 6.55 6.05 -28.20
#